data_3df47fcd6cbbe6eb548fe8de9f0979a5
#
_entry.id   3df47fcd6cbbe6eb548fe8de9f0979a5
#
_cell.length_a   1.000
_cell.length_b   1.000
_cell.length_c   1.000
_cell.angle_alpha   90.00
_cell.angle_beta   90.00
_cell.angle_gamma   90.00
#
_symmetry.space_group_name_H-M   'P 1'
#
loop_
_entity.id
_entity.type
_entity.pdbx_description
1 polymer ?
#
loop_
_entity_poly.entity_id
_entity_poly.type
_entity_poly.pdbx_seq_one_letter_code
_entity_poly.pdbx_strand_id
1 'polypeptide(L)'
;VRVHLVEKSPTIGGRMAQLDKTFPTNDCATCILSPKMVECDRHPRITIHTLSEVQAVTGEAGDFTVRVLKRARYVDEDACTACGDCAKVCPIVKRDEFQMGLSTRRAIYIPFAQAIPQAYVRNPDDCLGDEPMVCGRCIEACSKGCIDFDMKDEVIEVSVGAIVVAVGMETFDPVALTEYGYTRYENVITGLEFERLICASGPSGGRLIRLTDRKEPEAIGFIQCVGSRNLKYQRFCSSVCCMHATKEAILAREHIPGVQSYVFYTDLRASGKGFREYIERAKREYGVEYIRSRVAQIEEDADGKLVFHYEDTATSRPQEMRVDLAVLATSVVPGPGVATLAEVLDLELDEYGFFETNPFSPTDTTRDGVYTCGCCRAPVDIPQAVTQASGAAARAAQYVTETLRVSTVQAAV
;
A
#
# COMPACT_ATOMS: atom_id res chain seq x y z
N VAL A 1 -18.21 -7.02 20.74
CA VAL A 1 -16.83 -7.50 20.65
C VAL A 1 -15.91 -6.31 20.82
N ARG A 2 -14.79 -6.44 21.55
CA ARG A 2 -13.68 -5.49 21.55
C ARG A 2 -12.69 -5.90 20.46
N VAL A 3 -12.04 -4.92 19.84
CA VAL A 3 -11.09 -5.13 18.75
C VAL A 3 -9.76 -4.43 19.09
N HIS A 4 -8.66 -5.13 18.96
CA HIS A 4 -7.32 -4.57 18.96
C HIS A 4 -6.81 -4.56 17.53
N LEU A 5 -6.60 -3.37 16.97
CA LEU A 5 -6.02 -3.17 15.64
C LEU A 5 -4.53 -2.92 15.78
N VAL A 6 -3.70 -3.87 15.32
CA VAL A 6 -2.24 -3.79 15.38
C VAL A 6 -1.70 -3.36 14.03
N GLU A 7 -0.98 -2.24 13.98
CA GLU A 7 -0.40 -1.67 12.78
C GLU A 7 1.10 -1.40 12.98
N LYS A 8 1.92 -1.90 12.07
CA LYS A 8 3.37 -1.76 12.12
C LYS A 8 3.83 -0.32 11.84
N SER A 9 3.15 0.38 10.96
CA SER A 9 3.47 1.75 10.59
C SER A 9 3.02 2.77 11.65
N PRO A 10 3.48 4.02 11.57
CA PRO A 10 3.05 5.06 12.52
C PRO A 10 1.57 5.46 12.42
N THR A 11 0.86 4.95 11.42
CA THR A 11 -0.55 5.31 11.13
C THR A 11 -1.25 4.13 10.46
N ILE A 12 -2.56 4.04 10.65
CA ILE A 12 -3.42 3.17 9.84
C ILE A 12 -3.66 3.79 8.45
N GLY A 13 -4.19 3.00 7.49
CA GLY A 13 -4.56 3.46 6.14
C GLY A 13 -3.86 2.71 5.01
N GLY A 14 -2.68 2.17 5.27
CA GLY A 14 -1.94 1.31 4.34
C GLY A 14 -1.74 1.91 2.95
N ARG A 15 -1.69 1.05 1.92
CA ARG A 15 -1.46 1.45 0.52
C ARG A 15 -2.59 2.30 -0.06
N MET A 16 -3.83 2.15 0.44
CA MET A 16 -4.94 2.97 -0.03
C MET A 16 -4.74 4.47 0.22
N ALA A 17 -4.03 4.84 1.30
CA ALA A 17 -3.69 6.23 1.59
C ALA A 17 -2.71 6.85 0.57
N GLN A 18 -2.01 6.02 -0.21
CA GLN A 18 -1.07 6.46 -1.25
C GLN A 18 -1.72 6.65 -2.62
N LEU A 19 -2.95 6.17 -2.83
CA LEU A 19 -3.67 6.31 -4.10
C LEU A 19 -4.34 7.69 -4.20
N ASP A 20 -4.44 8.20 -5.42
CA ASP A 20 -5.24 9.39 -5.73
C ASP A 20 -6.74 9.03 -5.81
N LYS A 21 -7.07 8.16 -6.76
CA LYS A 21 -8.45 7.70 -6.99
C LYS A 21 -8.54 6.17 -7.05
N THR A 22 -9.76 5.65 -6.90
CA THR A 22 -10.08 4.22 -7.02
C THR A 22 -10.78 3.93 -8.34
N PHE A 23 -10.63 2.71 -8.88
CA PHE A 23 -11.40 2.25 -10.03
C PHE A 23 -12.59 1.39 -9.59
N PRO A 24 -13.68 1.28 -10.35
CA PRO A 24 -13.94 1.90 -11.67
C PRO A 24 -14.64 3.26 -11.59
N THR A 25 -14.88 3.80 -10.41
CA THR A 25 -15.68 5.00 -10.17
C THR A 25 -14.89 6.30 -10.27
N ASN A 26 -13.56 6.22 -10.16
CA ASN A 26 -12.63 7.36 -10.01
C ASN A 26 -12.93 8.22 -8.78
N ASP A 27 -13.43 7.60 -7.71
CA ASP A 27 -13.62 8.28 -6.42
C ASP A 27 -12.26 8.55 -5.75
N CYS A 28 -12.16 9.65 -5.05
CA CYS A 28 -10.99 10.02 -4.28
C CYS A 28 -10.69 8.97 -3.19
N ALA A 29 -9.53 8.36 -3.22
CA ALA A 29 -9.15 7.29 -2.30
C ALA A 29 -9.12 7.77 -0.85
N THR A 30 -8.51 8.94 -0.59
CA THR A 30 -8.44 9.54 0.76
C THR A 30 -9.82 9.93 1.27
N CYS A 31 -10.73 10.41 0.38
CA CYS A 31 -12.08 10.82 0.77
C CYS A 31 -12.94 9.63 1.22
N ILE A 32 -12.67 8.43 0.68
CA ILE A 32 -13.32 7.19 1.13
C ILE A 32 -12.65 6.66 2.42
N LEU A 33 -11.32 6.68 2.46
CA LEU A 33 -10.52 6.08 3.51
C LEU A 33 -10.58 6.86 4.83
N SER A 34 -10.40 8.19 4.79
CA SER A 34 -10.29 9.01 6.00
C SER A 34 -11.50 8.91 6.94
N PRO A 35 -12.77 8.93 6.47
CA PRO A 35 -13.91 8.72 7.35
C PRO A 35 -13.87 7.37 8.06
N LYS A 36 -13.40 6.30 7.39
CA LYS A 36 -13.27 4.97 7.98
C LYS A 36 -12.16 4.89 9.03
N MET A 37 -11.05 5.57 8.79
CA MET A 37 -9.96 5.69 9.78
C MET A 37 -10.46 6.44 11.04
N VAL A 38 -11.15 7.55 10.87
CA VAL A 38 -11.75 8.32 11.98
C VAL A 38 -12.82 7.52 12.72
N GLU A 39 -13.64 6.74 11.99
CA GLU A 39 -14.63 5.85 12.61
C GLU A 39 -13.96 4.80 13.49
N CYS A 40 -12.87 4.20 13.05
CA CYS A 40 -12.08 3.24 13.85
C CYS A 40 -11.48 3.90 15.09
N ASP A 41 -10.89 5.09 14.94
CA ASP A 41 -10.24 5.84 16.02
C ASP A 41 -11.24 6.25 17.13
N ARG A 42 -12.41 6.72 16.74
CA ARG A 42 -13.45 7.19 17.68
C ARG A 42 -14.32 6.08 18.26
N HIS A 43 -14.19 4.85 17.75
CA HIS A 43 -15.06 3.77 18.18
C HIS A 43 -14.67 3.25 19.58
N PRO A 44 -15.57 3.25 20.60
CA PRO A 44 -15.23 2.96 22.00
C PRO A 44 -14.80 1.50 22.27
N ARG A 45 -14.92 0.61 21.30
CA ARG A 45 -14.53 -0.80 21.39
C ARG A 45 -13.38 -1.15 20.48
N ILE A 46 -12.74 -0.19 19.82
CA ILE A 46 -11.56 -0.40 19.00
C ILE A 46 -10.39 0.29 19.67
N THR A 47 -9.32 -0.45 19.91
CA THR A 47 -8.05 0.10 20.37
C THR A 47 -7.04 -0.04 19.23
N ILE A 48 -6.49 1.07 18.78
CA ILE A 48 -5.48 1.11 17.72
C ILE A 48 -4.08 1.10 18.36
N HIS A 49 -3.25 0.16 17.94
CA HIS A 49 -1.84 0.03 18.33
C HIS A 49 -0.98 0.27 17.09
N THR A 50 -0.55 1.51 16.86
CA THR A 50 0.41 1.85 15.80
C THR A 50 1.83 1.61 16.27
N LEU A 51 2.81 1.55 15.32
CA LEU A 51 4.20 1.18 15.59
C LEU A 51 4.32 -0.18 16.32
N SER A 52 3.41 -1.10 16.02
CA SER A 52 3.23 -2.31 16.80
C SER A 52 3.30 -3.57 15.95
N GLU A 53 3.99 -4.59 16.46
CA GLU A 53 4.19 -5.86 15.79
C GLU A 53 3.82 -7.03 16.71
N VAL A 54 3.11 -8.03 16.18
CA VAL A 54 2.84 -9.28 16.91
C VAL A 54 4.12 -10.09 16.99
N GLN A 55 4.56 -10.42 18.21
CA GLN A 55 5.77 -11.19 18.47
C GLN A 55 5.51 -12.67 18.75
N ALA A 56 4.39 -12.98 19.39
CA ALA A 56 4.02 -14.35 19.71
C ALA A 56 2.51 -14.48 19.88
N VAL A 57 2.00 -15.66 19.56
CA VAL A 57 0.61 -16.05 19.80
C VAL A 57 0.60 -17.44 20.43
N THR A 58 0.00 -17.55 21.62
CA THR A 58 -0.22 -18.82 22.32
C THR A 58 -1.70 -19.07 22.53
N GLY A 59 -2.05 -20.29 22.92
CA GLY A 59 -3.46 -20.69 23.11
C GLY A 59 -4.11 -21.21 21.83
N GLU A 60 -5.40 -21.37 21.90
CA GLU A 60 -6.23 -21.96 20.84
C GLU A 60 -7.42 -21.04 20.50
N ALA A 61 -8.16 -21.43 19.50
CA ALA A 61 -9.35 -20.72 19.07
C ALA A 61 -10.35 -20.52 20.24
N GLY A 62 -10.74 -19.28 20.45
CA GLY A 62 -11.57 -18.85 21.60
C GLY A 62 -10.76 -18.29 22.78
N ASP A 63 -9.45 -18.60 22.89
CA ASP A 63 -8.60 -18.20 24.02
C ASP A 63 -7.14 -18.01 23.59
N PHE A 64 -6.90 -17.07 22.67
CA PHE A 64 -5.56 -16.68 22.28
C PHE A 64 -4.98 -15.62 23.22
N THR A 65 -3.71 -15.76 23.57
CA THR A 65 -2.88 -14.71 24.16
C THR A 65 -1.89 -14.21 23.13
N VAL A 66 -1.98 -12.92 22.78
CA VAL A 66 -1.16 -12.27 21.77
C VAL A 66 -0.19 -11.29 22.42
N ARG A 67 1.10 -11.50 22.23
CA ARG A 67 2.16 -10.55 22.64
C ARG A 67 2.45 -9.58 21.50
N VAL A 68 2.32 -8.29 21.80
CA VAL A 68 2.52 -7.21 20.84
C VAL A 68 3.65 -6.31 21.35
N LEU A 69 4.67 -6.11 20.54
CA LEU A 69 5.71 -5.11 20.78
C LEU A 69 5.21 -3.78 20.22
N LYS A 70 5.01 -2.79 21.07
CA LYS A 70 4.75 -1.40 20.71
C LYS A 70 6.06 -0.61 20.78
N ARG A 71 6.53 -0.14 19.65
CA ARG A 71 7.72 0.67 19.54
C ARG A 71 7.46 2.09 20.03
N ALA A 72 8.47 2.72 20.64
CA ALA A 72 8.40 4.08 21.09
C ALA A 72 8.15 5.05 19.91
N ARG A 73 7.14 5.90 20.03
CA ARG A 73 6.86 6.98 19.09
C ARG A 73 7.77 8.19 19.30
N TYR A 74 8.29 8.34 20.52
CA TYR A 74 9.04 9.50 20.99
C TYR A 74 8.28 10.83 20.96
N VAL A 75 6.99 10.76 20.75
CA VAL A 75 6.03 11.87 20.78
C VAL A 75 4.77 11.36 21.44
N ASP A 76 4.32 12.05 22.49
CA ASP A 76 3.06 11.79 23.14
C ASP A 76 1.91 12.13 22.15
N GLU A 77 1.17 11.10 21.74
CA GLU A 77 0.14 11.21 20.72
C GLU A 77 -1.10 11.98 21.20
N ASP A 78 -1.38 11.96 22.50
CA ASP A 78 -2.52 12.67 23.10
C ASP A 78 -2.24 14.17 23.27
N ALA A 79 -0.98 14.53 23.53
CA ALA A 79 -0.54 15.92 23.71
C ALA A 79 -0.13 16.60 22.38
N CYS A 80 0.19 15.84 21.34
CA CYS A 80 0.65 16.36 20.06
C CYS A 80 -0.51 16.99 19.27
N THR A 81 -0.35 18.25 18.84
CA THR A 81 -1.33 18.96 18.00
C THR A 81 -1.01 18.92 16.50
N ALA A 82 -0.03 18.16 16.09
CA ALA A 82 0.44 18.04 14.69
C ALA A 82 0.82 19.40 14.04
N CYS A 83 1.29 20.39 14.81
CA CYS A 83 1.60 21.75 14.32
C CYS A 83 2.82 21.81 13.35
N GLY A 84 3.70 20.82 13.38
CA GLY A 84 4.84 20.71 12.48
C GLY A 84 6.09 21.50 12.89
N ASP A 85 6.09 22.21 14.01
CA ASP A 85 7.24 23.04 14.40
C ASP A 85 8.51 22.20 14.66
N CYS A 86 8.34 21.00 15.20
CA CYS A 86 9.44 20.04 15.38
C CYS A 86 10.12 19.63 14.06
N ALA A 87 9.34 19.42 13.00
CA ALA A 87 9.86 19.06 11.68
C ALA A 87 10.56 20.24 10.99
N LYS A 88 10.08 21.48 11.17
CA LYS A 88 10.69 22.68 10.58
C LYS A 88 12.14 22.89 11.04
N VAL A 89 12.45 22.57 12.30
CA VAL A 89 13.78 22.76 12.90
C VAL A 89 14.67 21.54 12.78
N CYS A 90 14.16 20.39 12.34
CA CYS A 90 14.92 19.16 12.18
C CYS A 90 15.93 19.30 11.02
N PRO A 91 17.25 19.10 11.25
CA PRO A 91 18.25 19.25 10.20
C PRO A 91 18.31 18.06 9.24
N ILE A 92 17.72 16.91 9.63
CA ILE A 92 17.80 15.67 8.85
C ILE A 92 16.89 15.76 7.63
N VAL A 93 17.39 15.27 6.49
CA VAL A 93 16.65 15.12 5.24
C VAL A 93 16.84 13.70 4.74
N LYS A 94 15.74 12.96 4.63
CA LYS A 94 15.70 11.58 4.14
C LYS A 94 14.65 11.45 3.04
N ARG A 95 14.75 10.42 2.21
CA ARG A 95 13.68 10.09 1.25
C ARG A 95 12.40 9.79 2.01
N ASP A 96 11.29 10.27 1.49
CA ASP A 96 9.95 10.05 2.06
C ASP A 96 9.38 8.76 1.48
N GLU A 97 9.31 7.72 2.29
CA GLU A 97 8.83 6.39 1.90
C GLU A 97 7.33 6.43 1.54
N PHE A 98 6.54 7.26 2.23
CA PHE A 98 5.13 7.42 1.90
C PHE A 98 4.94 8.04 0.50
N GLN A 99 5.83 8.93 0.09
CA GLN A 99 5.85 9.54 -1.23
C GLN A 99 6.67 8.72 -2.25
N MET A 100 6.94 7.45 -1.98
CA MET A 100 7.72 6.55 -2.84
C MET A 100 9.13 7.09 -3.17
N GLY A 101 9.71 7.88 -2.29
CA GLY A 101 11.02 8.49 -2.49
C GLY A 101 11.05 9.70 -3.42
N LEU A 102 9.90 10.15 -3.95
CA LEU A 102 9.78 11.31 -4.85
C LEU A 102 9.92 12.65 -4.12
N SER A 103 9.88 12.67 -2.80
CA SER A 103 10.15 13.81 -1.96
C SER A 103 11.00 13.42 -0.75
N THR A 104 11.24 14.38 0.13
CA THR A 104 12.01 14.17 1.35
C THR A 104 11.18 14.45 2.59
N ARG A 105 11.48 13.72 3.67
CA ARG A 105 10.95 13.96 5.02
C ARG A 105 12.07 14.23 6.03
N ARG A 106 11.67 14.64 7.21
CA ARG A 106 12.55 14.81 8.37
C ARG A 106 12.65 13.53 9.19
N ALA A 107 13.60 13.46 10.14
CA ALA A 107 13.65 12.35 11.10
C ALA A 107 12.46 12.36 12.07
N ILE A 108 11.84 13.53 12.30
CA ILE A 108 10.56 13.66 12.98
C ILE A 108 9.51 14.14 11.98
N TYR A 109 8.45 13.36 11.79
CA TYR A 109 7.51 13.55 10.68
C TYR A 109 6.11 13.03 11.01
N ILE A 110 5.15 13.36 10.18
CA ILE A 110 3.84 12.72 10.09
C ILE A 110 3.72 12.16 8.65
N PRO A 111 3.30 10.90 8.45
CA PRO A 111 3.32 10.29 7.12
C PRO A 111 2.46 11.01 6.08
N PHE A 112 1.26 11.43 6.49
CA PHE A 112 0.34 12.24 5.67
C PHE A 112 -0.64 13.01 6.57
N ALA A 113 -1.28 14.03 6.03
CA ALA A 113 -2.08 14.95 6.83
C ALA A 113 -3.29 14.34 7.58
N GLN A 114 -3.86 13.25 7.05
CA GLN A 114 -4.99 12.52 7.64
C GLN A 114 -4.55 11.29 8.45
N ALA A 115 -3.27 11.20 8.83
CA ALA A 115 -2.75 10.09 9.63
C ALA A 115 -3.51 9.90 10.95
N ILE A 116 -3.70 8.67 11.37
CA ILE A 116 -4.30 8.32 12.66
C ILE A 116 -3.36 7.33 13.39
N PRO A 117 -2.89 7.71 14.59
CA PRO A 117 -3.13 8.98 15.30
C PRO A 117 -2.56 10.18 14.56
N GLN A 118 -3.19 11.35 14.72
CA GLN A 118 -2.72 12.60 14.12
C GLN A 118 -1.60 13.21 14.96
N ALA A 119 -0.49 12.47 15.05
CA ALA A 119 0.67 12.84 15.84
C ALA A 119 1.96 12.60 15.06
N TYR A 120 2.97 13.42 15.33
CA TYR A 120 4.30 13.21 14.79
C TYR A 120 4.92 11.91 15.35
N VAL A 121 5.90 11.40 14.64
CA VAL A 121 6.74 10.27 15.04
C VAL A 121 8.18 10.63 14.79
N ARG A 122 9.08 10.25 15.68
CA ARG A 122 10.52 10.31 15.48
C ARG A 122 11.01 8.94 15.01
N ASN A 123 11.77 8.91 13.92
CA ASN A 123 12.52 7.71 13.53
C ASN A 123 13.92 7.78 14.19
N PRO A 124 14.24 6.88 15.14
CA PRO A 124 15.53 6.89 15.81
C PRO A 124 16.70 6.61 14.86
N ASP A 125 16.54 5.73 13.86
CA ASP A 125 17.59 5.36 12.91
C ASP A 125 18.04 6.53 12.02
N ASP A 126 17.19 7.52 11.83
CA ASP A 126 17.49 8.72 11.05
C ASP A 126 17.93 9.90 11.93
N CYS A 127 17.70 9.85 13.24
CA CYS A 127 17.85 10.99 14.13
C CYS A 127 19.28 11.12 14.67
N LEU A 128 19.78 12.36 14.82
CA LEU A 128 21.06 12.67 15.48
C LEU A 128 20.93 12.80 17.01
N GLY A 129 19.75 12.53 17.55
CA GLY A 129 19.43 12.77 18.96
C GLY A 129 19.55 11.56 19.88
N ASP A 130 20.18 10.47 19.42
CA ASP A 130 20.41 9.31 20.27
C ASP A 130 21.78 9.36 20.99
N GLU A 131 22.19 8.31 21.67
CA GLU A 131 23.33 8.26 22.56
C GLU A 131 24.69 8.40 21.86
N PRO A 132 25.46 9.48 22.16
CA PRO A 132 25.07 10.63 22.96
C PRO A 132 24.14 11.59 22.25
N MET A 133 23.25 12.27 22.96
CA MET A 133 22.33 13.25 22.37
C MET A 133 23.11 14.46 21.83
N VAL A 134 23.25 14.54 20.50
CA VAL A 134 23.93 15.66 19.81
C VAL A 134 22.97 16.67 19.22
N CYS A 135 21.66 16.38 19.21
CA CYS A 135 20.62 17.28 18.70
C CYS A 135 19.32 17.12 19.49
N GLY A 136 18.77 18.22 20.01
CA GLY A 136 17.48 18.29 20.72
C GLY A 136 16.56 19.37 20.19
N ARG A 137 16.81 19.94 19.00
CA ARG A 137 16.10 21.10 18.45
C ARG A 137 14.58 20.95 18.41
N CYS A 138 14.08 19.73 18.10
CA CYS A 138 12.65 19.47 18.07
C CYS A 138 12.00 19.52 19.46
N ILE A 139 12.72 19.11 20.50
CA ILE A 139 12.26 19.21 21.91
C ILE A 139 12.09 20.69 22.28
N GLU A 140 13.09 21.52 22.01
CA GLU A 140 13.06 22.96 22.28
C GLU A 140 11.95 23.69 21.51
N ALA A 141 11.69 23.26 20.26
CA ALA A 141 10.69 23.87 19.42
C ALA A 141 9.24 23.44 19.74
N CYS A 142 9.07 22.40 20.55
CA CYS A 142 7.74 21.87 20.88
C CYS A 142 7.09 22.66 22.00
N SER A 143 6.18 23.57 21.67
CA SER A 143 5.43 24.36 22.64
C SER A 143 4.52 23.52 23.57
N LYS A 144 4.23 22.27 23.20
CA LYS A 144 3.42 21.34 24.01
C LYS A 144 4.28 20.45 24.91
N GLY A 145 5.61 20.44 24.71
CA GLY A 145 6.51 19.57 25.47
C GLY A 145 6.21 18.06 25.31
N CYS A 146 5.63 17.67 24.17
CA CYS A 146 5.19 16.30 23.95
C CYS A 146 6.25 15.40 23.32
N ILE A 147 7.50 15.85 23.17
CA ILE A 147 8.60 15.08 22.60
C ILE A 147 9.48 14.54 23.71
N ASP A 148 9.58 13.24 23.82
CA ASP A 148 10.33 12.52 24.84
C ASP A 148 11.26 11.48 24.18
N PHE A 149 12.58 11.70 24.23
CA PHE A 149 13.58 10.80 23.68
C PHE A 149 13.88 9.61 24.62
N ASP A 150 13.44 9.68 25.87
CA ASP A 150 13.58 8.59 26.85
C ASP A 150 12.45 7.56 26.79
N MET A 151 11.42 7.80 25.97
CA MET A 151 10.32 6.87 25.73
C MET A 151 10.87 5.50 25.29
N LYS A 152 10.35 4.42 25.86
CA LYS A 152 10.83 3.05 25.60
C LYS A 152 9.79 2.23 24.87
N ASP A 153 10.26 1.20 24.18
CA ASP A 153 9.41 0.16 23.63
C ASP A 153 8.65 -0.55 24.75
N GLU A 154 7.42 -0.93 24.49
CA GLU A 154 6.52 -1.59 25.42
C GLU A 154 6.07 -2.93 24.86
N VAL A 155 5.99 -3.96 25.71
CA VAL A 155 5.37 -5.24 25.35
C VAL A 155 4.03 -5.32 26.06
N ILE A 156 2.97 -5.44 25.29
CA ILE A 156 1.60 -5.61 25.77
C ILE A 156 1.10 -7.02 25.46
N GLU A 157 0.31 -7.59 26.36
CA GLU A 157 -0.38 -8.85 26.16
C GLU A 157 -1.88 -8.61 26.08
N VAL A 158 -2.52 -9.16 25.03
CA VAL A 158 -3.95 -9.06 24.83
C VAL A 158 -4.55 -10.46 24.67
N SER A 159 -5.68 -10.69 25.36
CA SER A 159 -6.44 -11.93 25.21
C SER A 159 -7.57 -11.73 24.21
N VAL A 160 -7.64 -12.59 23.20
CA VAL A 160 -8.60 -12.48 22.10
C VAL A 160 -9.16 -13.86 21.71
N GLY A 161 -10.43 -13.93 21.33
CA GLY A 161 -11.04 -15.18 20.90
C GLY A 161 -10.77 -15.55 19.44
N ALA A 162 -10.44 -14.57 18.60
CA ALA A 162 -10.14 -14.78 17.19
C ALA A 162 -9.16 -13.72 16.67
N ILE A 163 -8.45 -14.06 15.59
CA ILE A 163 -7.48 -13.19 14.94
C ILE A 163 -7.87 -13.01 13.45
N VAL A 164 -7.78 -11.78 12.94
CA VAL A 164 -7.97 -11.51 11.51
C VAL A 164 -6.68 -10.89 10.96
N VAL A 165 -6.06 -11.57 10.00
CA VAL A 165 -4.83 -11.13 9.33
C VAL A 165 -5.20 -10.33 8.09
N ALA A 166 -4.81 -9.05 8.06
CA ALA A 166 -5.12 -8.10 6.99
C ALA A 166 -3.91 -7.20 6.65
N VAL A 167 -2.72 -7.79 6.59
CA VAL A 167 -1.44 -7.08 6.47
C VAL A 167 -1.12 -6.56 5.06
N GLY A 168 -2.05 -6.71 4.11
CA GLY A 168 -1.96 -6.10 2.80
C GLY A 168 -0.91 -6.74 1.88
N MET A 169 -0.22 -5.91 1.11
CA MET A 169 0.69 -6.33 0.05
C MET A 169 1.84 -5.37 -0.13
N GLU A 170 2.84 -5.80 -0.91
CA GLU A 170 3.87 -4.95 -1.49
C GLU A 170 3.81 -5.00 -3.02
N THR A 171 4.53 -4.11 -3.67
CA THR A 171 4.71 -4.14 -5.12
C THR A 171 6.06 -4.75 -5.49
N PHE A 172 6.10 -5.49 -6.59
CA PHE A 172 7.35 -6.04 -7.12
C PHE A 172 8.35 -4.92 -7.41
N ASP A 173 9.60 -5.11 -6.99
CA ASP A 173 10.69 -4.17 -7.29
C ASP A 173 11.17 -4.33 -8.74
N PRO A 174 10.92 -3.36 -9.62
CA PRO A 174 11.28 -3.46 -11.03
C PRO A 174 12.77 -3.27 -11.33
N VAL A 175 13.62 -2.96 -10.34
CA VAL A 175 15.08 -2.93 -10.48
C VAL A 175 15.61 -4.27 -11.01
N ALA A 176 14.94 -5.37 -10.68
CA ALA A 176 15.28 -6.71 -11.18
C ALA A 176 15.10 -6.87 -12.71
N LEU A 177 14.32 -5.99 -13.36
CA LEU A 177 14.02 -5.98 -14.79
C LEU A 177 14.81 -4.87 -15.48
N THR A 178 16.10 -5.10 -15.66
CA THR A 178 17.05 -4.11 -16.18
C THR A 178 16.71 -3.58 -17.57
N GLU A 179 15.94 -4.34 -18.36
CA GLU A 179 15.44 -3.99 -19.68
C GLU A 179 14.51 -2.77 -19.67
N TYR A 180 13.83 -2.51 -18.55
CA TYR A 180 12.95 -1.33 -18.43
C TYR A 180 13.66 -0.07 -17.94
N GLY A 181 14.91 -0.16 -17.48
CA GLY A 181 15.72 0.99 -17.09
C GLY A 181 15.22 1.76 -15.86
N TYR A 182 14.37 1.14 -15.02
CA TYR A 182 13.96 1.73 -13.74
C TYR A 182 15.19 2.05 -12.89
N THR A 183 15.22 3.21 -12.24
CA THR A 183 16.37 3.82 -11.54
C THR A 183 17.52 4.29 -12.43
N ARG A 184 17.60 3.85 -13.67
CA ARG A 184 18.58 4.34 -14.65
C ARG A 184 18.05 5.56 -15.41
N TYR A 185 16.79 5.55 -15.78
CA TYR A 185 16.11 6.66 -16.43
C TYR A 185 15.08 7.25 -15.47
N GLU A 186 15.22 8.53 -15.13
CA GLU A 186 14.38 9.19 -14.13
C GLU A 186 12.89 9.18 -14.50
N ASN A 187 12.58 9.24 -15.80
CA ASN A 187 11.20 9.22 -16.30
C ASN A 187 10.60 7.81 -16.45
N VAL A 188 11.26 6.77 -15.93
CA VAL A 188 10.66 5.43 -15.77
C VAL A 188 10.25 5.27 -14.32
N ILE A 189 8.95 5.24 -14.07
CA ILE A 189 8.35 5.21 -12.73
C ILE A 189 7.39 4.03 -12.58
N THR A 190 7.08 3.66 -11.35
CA THR A 190 6.06 2.67 -11.03
C THR A 190 4.65 3.29 -11.00
N GLY A 191 3.59 2.46 -11.08
CA GLY A 191 2.22 2.94 -10.92
C GLY A 191 2.00 3.67 -9.59
N LEU A 192 2.58 3.18 -8.49
CA LEU A 192 2.42 3.83 -7.20
C LEU A 192 3.13 5.19 -7.12
N GLU A 193 4.29 5.35 -7.77
CA GLU A 193 4.94 6.66 -7.94
C GLU A 193 4.08 7.60 -8.78
N PHE A 194 3.47 7.09 -9.85
CA PHE A 194 2.52 7.86 -10.66
C PHE A 194 1.34 8.36 -9.81
N GLU A 195 0.72 7.50 -8.99
CA GLU A 195 -0.34 7.89 -8.05
C GLU A 195 0.10 9.04 -7.14
N ARG A 196 1.33 8.98 -6.62
CA ARG A 196 1.84 10.05 -5.76
C ARG A 196 2.07 11.35 -6.52
N LEU A 197 2.47 11.31 -7.78
CA LEU A 197 2.60 12.52 -8.59
C LEU A 197 1.26 13.20 -8.84
N ILE A 198 0.22 12.46 -9.20
CA ILE A 198 -1.09 13.06 -9.53
C ILE A 198 -1.92 13.42 -8.30
N CYS A 199 -1.59 12.89 -7.13
CA CYS A 199 -2.33 13.18 -5.90
C CYS A 199 -2.08 14.63 -5.43
N ALA A 200 -3.15 15.36 -5.07
CA ALA A 200 -3.06 16.73 -4.57
C ALA A 200 -2.17 16.88 -3.33
N SER A 201 -2.10 15.85 -2.47
CA SER A 201 -1.21 15.78 -1.31
C SER A 201 0.18 15.20 -1.64
N GLY A 202 0.46 14.93 -2.89
CA GLY A 202 1.72 14.37 -3.37
C GLY A 202 2.81 15.41 -3.55
N PRO A 203 4.03 14.96 -3.93
CA PRO A 203 5.24 15.80 -3.96
C PRO A 203 5.21 16.90 -5.04
N SER A 204 4.36 16.76 -6.05
CA SER A 204 4.16 17.74 -7.13
C SER A 204 2.96 18.67 -6.89
N GLY A 205 2.20 18.47 -5.80
CA GLY A 205 0.94 19.18 -5.54
C GLY A 205 -0.16 18.82 -6.55
N GLY A 206 -0.18 17.57 -7.02
CA GLY A 206 -1.16 17.06 -7.99
C GLY A 206 -0.84 17.37 -9.45
N ARG A 207 0.36 17.83 -9.76
CA ARG A 207 0.78 18.07 -11.13
C ARG A 207 1.49 16.84 -11.72
N LEU A 208 0.97 16.32 -12.80
CA LEU A 208 1.64 15.27 -13.57
C LEU A 208 2.80 15.86 -14.36
N ILE A 209 4.02 15.53 -13.96
CA ILE A 209 5.26 16.09 -14.48
C ILE A 209 6.31 15.01 -14.72
N ARG A 210 7.19 15.22 -15.68
CA ARG A 210 8.44 14.48 -15.86
C ARG A 210 9.38 14.78 -14.68
N LEU A 211 10.13 13.78 -14.23
CA LEU A 211 11.04 13.96 -13.09
C LEU A 211 12.30 14.73 -13.47
N THR A 212 12.77 14.60 -14.73
CA THR A 212 14.00 15.23 -15.24
C THR A 212 13.91 16.75 -15.29
N ASP A 213 12.83 17.32 -15.84
CA ASP A 213 12.74 18.77 -16.13
C ASP A 213 11.48 19.44 -15.58
N ARG A 214 10.63 18.66 -14.87
CA ARG A 214 9.37 19.10 -14.24
C ARG A 214 8.33 19.67 -15.20
N LYS A 215 8.44 19.37 -16.50
CA LYS A 215 7.43 19.71 -17.50
C LYS A 215 6.36 18.65 -17.60
N GLU A 216 5.22 19.01 -18.13
CA GLU A 216 4.14 18.07 -18.44
C GLU A 216 4.55 17.14 -19.59
N PRO A 217 4.29 15.81 -19.48
CA PRO A 217 4.52 14.88 -20.57
C PRO A 217 3.49 15.07 -21.69
N GLU A 218 3.91 14.91 -22.94
CA GLU A 218 3.04 14.87 -24.12
C GLU A 218 2.53 13.45 -24.39
N ALA A 219 3.35 12.44 -24.06
CA ALA A 219 3.05 11.02 -24.27
C ALA A 219 3.49 10.18 -23.07
N ILE A 220 2.62 9.24 -22.65
CA ILE A 220 2.87 8.33 -21.52
C ILE A 220 2.61 6.89 -21.97
N GLY A 221 3.57 6.00 -21.68
CA GLY A 221 3.44 4.56 -21.91
C GLY A 221 3.24 3.80 -20.61
N PHE A 222 2.15 3.05 -20.49
CA PHE A 222 1.85 2.18 -19.35
C PHE A 222 2.18 0.74 -19.72
N ILE A 223 3.11 0.11 -19.00
CA ILE A 223 3.57 -1.25 -19.28
C ILE A 223 2.96 -2.21 -18.27
N GLN A 224 2.13 -3.14 -18.76
CA GLN A 224 1.43 -4.14 -17.96
C GLN A 224 2.33 -5.34 -17.61
N CYS A 225 1.93 -6.05 -16.55
CA CYS A 225 2.53 -7.32 -16.13
C CYS A 225 4.03 -7.24 -15.77
N VAL A 226 4.50 -6.11 -15.24
CA VAL A 226 5.89 -5.95 -14.80
C VAL A 226 6.14 -6.81 -13.55
N GLY A 227 6.96 -7.86 -13.70
CA GLY A 227 7.21 -8.88 -12.68
C GLY A 227 6.13 -9.95 -12.53
N SER A 228 4.96 -9.81 -13.17
CA SER A 228 3.82 -10.72 -13.11
C SER A 228 3.69 -11.55 -14.40
N ARG A 229 3.06 -12.75 -14.34
CA ARG A 229 2.91 -13.68 -15.47
C ARG A 229 4.26 -14.01 -16.13
N ASN A 230 5.26 -14.17 -15.31
CA ASN A 230 6.66 -14.39 -15.72
C ASN A 230 7.23 -15.58 -14.97
N LEU A 231 7.75 -16.56 -15.69
CA LEU A 231 8.30 -17.81 -15.11
C LEU A 231 9.53 -17.56 -14.22
N LYS A 232 10.26 -16.46 -14.45
CA LYS A 232 11.45 -16.11 -13.67
C LYS A 232 11.09 -15.39 -12.35
N TYR A 233 9.95 -14.70 -12.31
CA TYR A 233 9.53 -13.90 -11.16
C TYR A 233 8.20 -14.44 -10.62
N GLN A 234 7.08 -13.74 -10.89
CA GLN A 234 5.75 -14.16 -10.42
C GLN A 234 4.97 -14.83 -11.55
N ARG A 235 4.63 -16.11 -11.37
CA ARG A 235 3.87 -16.88 -12.38
C ARG A 235 2.40 -16.48 -12.45
N PHE A 236 1.86 -15.96 -11.36
CA PHE A 236 0.47 -15.54 -11.26
C PHE A 236 0.19 -14.17 -11.88
N CYS A 237 -1.08 -13.86 -12.06
CA CYS A 237 -1.58 -12.54 -12.46
C CYS A 237 -1.94 -11.73 -11.20
N SER A 238 -1.49 -10.48 -11.13
CA SER A 238 -1.83 -9.57 -10.04
C SER A 238 -3.28 -9.06 -10.05
N SER A 239 -4.10 -9.50 -10.97
CA SER A 239 -5.54 -9.21 -11.11
C SER A 239 -5.93 -7.73 -11.25
N VAL A 240 -5.24 -6.82 -10.58
CA VAL A 240 -5.62 -5.39 -10.46
C VAL A 240 -4.92 -4.47 -11.48
N CYS A 241 -3.73 -4.84 -11.99
CA CYS A 241 -2.89 -3.91 -12.76
C CYS A 241 -3.54 -3.44 -14.07
N CYS A 242 -4.37 -4.26 -14.74
CA CYS A 242 -5.07 -3.82 -15.96
C CYS A 242 -6.04 -2.66 -15.68
N MET A 243 -6.77 -2.73 -14.57
CA MET A 243 -7.71 -1.70 -14.17
C MET A 243 -6.99 -0.48 -13.58
N HIS A 244 -5.91 -0.72 -12.82
CA HIS A 244 -5.09 0.33 -12.23
C HIS A 244 -4.46 1.20 -13.31
N ALA A 245 -3.74 0.62 -14.28
CA ALA A 245 -3.14 1.39 -15.37
C ALA A 245 -4.20 2.04 -16.30
N THR A 246 -5.36 1.40 -16.50
CA THR A 246 -6.47 2.06 -17.21
C THR A 246 -6.95 3.32 -16.47
N LYS A 247 -7.07 3.25 -15.14
CA LYS A 247 -7.41 4.41 -14.31
C LYS A 247 -6.33 5.49 -14.42
N GLU A 248 -5.07 5.13 -14.29
CA GLU A 248 -3.95 6.06 -14.41
C GLU A 248 -3.92 6.76 -15.77
N ALA A 249 -4.18 6.02 -16.86
CA ALA A 249 -4.26 6.57 -18.20
C ALA A 249 -5.44 7.57 -18.37
N ILE A 250 -6.58 7.29 -17.76
CA ILE A 250 -7.73 8.21 -17.69
C ILE A 250 -7.31 9.47 -16.90
N LEU A 251 -6.73 9.30 -15.71
CA LEU A 251 -6.34 10.41 -14.86
C LEU A 251 -5.27 11.28 -15.53
N ALA A 252 -4.33 10.70 -16.26
CA ALA A 252 -3.37 11.47 -17.05
C ALA A 252 -4.07 12.45 -18.00
N ARG A 253 -5.13 11.99 -18.68
CA ARG A 253 -5.94 12.83 -19.59
C ARG A 253 -6.81 13.86 -18.87
N GLU A 254 -7.26 13.55 -17.64
CA GLU A 254 -7.96 14.52 -16.78
C GLU A 254 -7.03 15.64 -16.31
N HIS A 255 -5.77 15.32 -15.99
CA HIS A 255 -4.77 16.30 -15.53
C HIS A 255 -4.18 17.13 -16.68
N ILE A 256 -3.92 16.49 -17.83
CA ILE A 256 -3.31 17.14 -19.00
C ILE A 256 -4.18 16.90 -20.23
N PRO A 257 -5.04 17.86 -20.59
CA PRO A 257 -5.81 17.77 -21.81
C PRO A 257 -4.89 17.64 -23.05
N GLY A 258 -5.07 16.56 -23.82
CA GLY A 258 -4.25 16.31 -25.02
C GLY A 258 -3.09 15.34 -24.84
N VAL A 259 -2.69 14.96 -23.60
CA VAL A 259 -1.63 13.94 -23.41
C VAL A 259 -2.00 12.64 -24.11
N GLN A 260 -1.07 12.00 -24.78
CA GLN A 260 -1.27 10.69 -25.39
C GLN A 260 -0.98 9.60 -24.35
N SER A 261 -1.92 8.68 -24.15
CA SER A 261 -1.79 7.56 -23.19
C SER A 261 -1.83 6.23 -23.93
N TYR A 262 -0.77 5.45 -23.82
CA TYR A 262 -0.60 4.15 -24.47
C TYR A 262 -0.51 3.05 -23.41
N VAL A 263 -1.36 2.03 -23.47
CA VAL A 263 -1.34 0.88 -22.55
C VAL A 263 -0.84 -0.36 -23.32
N PHE A 264 0.37 -0.81 -22.97
CA PHE A 264 0.96 -2.04 -23.53
C PHE A 264 0.52 -3.24 -22.71
N TYR A 265 -0.14 -4.20 -23.32
CA TYR A 265 -0.75 -5.34 -22.62
C TYR A 265 -0.62 -6.65 -23.41
N THR A 266 -0.59 -7.76 -22.70
CA THR A 266 -0.70 -9.11 -23.29
C THR A 266 -2.16 -9.55 -23.39
N ASP A 267 -2.89 -9.49 -22.27
CA ASP A 267 -4.35 -9.72 -22.17
C ASP A 267 -4.93 -8.71 -21.17
N LEU A 268 -6.08 -8.13 -21.47
CA LEU A 268 -6.83 -7.30 -20.54
C LEU A 268 -7.70 -8.19 -19.64
N ARG A 269 -7.36 -8.25 -18.36
CA ARG A 269 -8.10 -9.02 -17.36
C ARG A 269 -8.99 -8.11 -16.53
N ALA A 270 -10.11 -7.75 -17.11
CA ALA A 270 -11.15 -6.89 -16.53
C ALA A 270 -12.35 -7.76 -16.14
N SER A 271 -12.23 -8.57 -15.09
CA SER A 271 -13.23 -9.57 -14.69
C SER A 271 -14.30 -9.05 -13.73
N GLY A 272 -14.13 -7.85 -13.17
CA GLY A 272 -15.12 -7.24 -12.28
C GLY A 272 -16.32 -6.66 -13.02
N LYS A 273 -17.43 -6.49 -12.28
CA LYS A 273 -18.64 -5.85 -12.81
C LYS A 273 -18.35 -4.40 -13.20
N GLY A 274 -18.67 -4.03 -14.45
CA GLY A 274 -18.44 -2.68 -15.00
C GLY A 274 -17.00 -2.42 -15.47
N PHE A 275 -16.07 -3.38 -15.31
CA PHE A 275 -14.66 -3.18 -15.67
C PHE A 275 -14.44 -3.12 -17.18
N ARG A 276 -15.18 -3.92 -17.94
CA ARG A 276 -15.13 -3.87 -19.41
C ARG A 276 -15.63 -2.52 -19.92
N GLU A 277 -16.74 -2.05 -19.40
CA GLU A 277 -17.33 -0.76 -19.73
C GLU A 277 -16.37 0.40 -19.38
N TYR A 278 -15.62 0.26 -18.28
CA TYR A 278 -14.60 1.22 -17.88
C TYR A 278 -13.44 1.30 -18.89
N ILE A 279 -12.95 0.16 -19.39
CA ILE A 279 -11.94 0.11 -20.46
C ILE A 279 -12.46 0.71 -21.75
N GLU A 280 -13.69 0.38 -22.16
CA GLU A 280 -14.29 0.95 -23.37
C GLU A 280 -14.52 2.47 -23.24
N ARG A 281 -14.84 2.94 -22.04
CA ARG A 281 -14.90 4.38 -21.74
C ARG A 281 -13.52 5.04 -21.89
N ALA A 282 -12.46 4.42 -21.35
CA ALA A 282 -11.09 4.91 -21.49
C ALA A 282 -10.68 5.09 -22.96
N LYS A 283 -11.01 4.12 -23.81
CA LYS A 283 -10.74 4.21 -25.26
C LYS A 283 -11.55 5.32 -25.94
N ARG A 284 -12.87 5.32 -25.74
CA ARG A 284 -13.79 6.16 -26.51
C ARG A 284 -13.83 7.61 -26.05
N GLU A 285 -13.79 7.85 -24.73
CA GLU A 285 -13.99 9.18 -24.16
C GLU A 285 -12.66 9.87 -23.83
N TYR A 286 -11.64 9.08 -23.43
CA TYR A 286 -10.34 9.61 -23.07
C TYR A 286 -9.25 9.37 -24.13
N GLY A 287 -9.56 8.64 -25.20
CA GLY A 287 -8.61 8.38 -26.28
C GLY A 287 -7.39 7.57 -25.85
N VAL A 288 -7.55 6.68 -24.84
CA VAL A 288 -6.47 5.79 -24.41
C VAL A 288 -6.28 4.71 -25.48
N GLU A 289 -5.06 4.60 -25.98
CA GLU A 289 -4.69 3.59 -26.96
C GLU A 289 -4.16 2.32 -26.28
N TYR A 290 -4.71 1.17 -26.67
CA TYR A 290 -4.31 -0.14 -26.15
C TYR A 290 -3.53 -0.91 -27.21
N ILE A 291 -2.26 -1.18 -26.93
CA ILE A 291 -1.33 -1.88 -27.82
C ILE A 291 -1.12 -3.29 -27.29
N ARG A 292 -1.59 -4.28 -28.01
CA ARG A 292 -1.40 -5.68 -27.65
C ARG A 292 0.03 -6.11 -27.97
N SER A 293 0.92 -5.87 -27.04
CA SER A 293 2.33 -6.20 -27.15
C SER A 293 2.98 -6.24 -25.77
N ARG A 294 4.16 -6.83 -25.71
CA ARG A 294 5.08 -6.71 -24.57
C ARG A 294 6.24 -5.83 -24.98
N VAL A 295 6.49 -4.76 -24.24
CA VAL A 295 7.70 -3.95 -24.40
C VAL A 295 8.91 -4.82 -24.06
N ALA A 296 9.85 -4.94 -24.97
CA ALA A 296 11.06 -5.76 -24.81
C ALA A 296 12.14 -4.97 -24.06
N GLN A 297 12.28 -3.68 -24.37
CA GLN A 297 13.32 -2.82 -23.81
C GLN A 297 12.88 -1.36 -23.85
N ILE A 298 13.38 -0.58 -22.89
CA ILE A 298 13.29 0.89 -22.90
C ILE A 298 14.71 1.45 -23.01
N GLU A 299 14.90 2.42 -23.90
CA GLU A 299 16.10 3.22 -24.04
C GLU A 299 15.77 4.70 -23.92
N GLU A 300 16.74 5.54 -23.56
CA GLU A 300 16.59 6.98 -23.57
C GLU A 300 17.37 7.53 -24.77
N ASP A 301 16.72 8.34 -25.61
CA ASP A 301 17.35 8.96 -26.76
C ASP A 301 18.12 10.24 -26.39
N ALA A 302 18.78 10.83 -27.39
CA ALA A 302 19.59 12.05 -27.19
C ALA A 302 18.77 13.27 -26.73
N ASP A 303 17.45 13.26 -26.96
CA ASP A 303 16.54 14.34 -26.56
C ASP A 303 15.93 14.09 -25.16
N GLY A 304 16.31 12.98 -24.50
CA GLY A 304 15.80 12.57 -23.18
C GLY A 304 14.39 11.98 -23.23
N LYS A 305 13.92 11.54 -24.42
CA LYS A 305 12.68 10.79 -24.55
C LYS A 305 12.94 9.29 -24.41
N LEU A 306 11.98 8.58 -23.86
CA LEU A 306 12.04 7.12 -23.71
C LEU A 306 11.55 6.46 -25.01
N VAL A 307 12.34 5.56 -25.54
CA VAL A 307 12.04 4.76 -26.74
C VAL A 307 11.69 3.35 -26.30
N PHE A 308 10.44 2.97 -26.53
CA PHE A 308 9.94 1.60 -26.28
C PHE A 308 10.16 0.75 -27.51
N HIS A 309 10.93 -0.34 -27.37
CA HIS A 309 11.09 -1.35 -28.40
C HIS A 309 10.08 -2.48 -28.15
N TYR A 310 9.24 -2.78 -29.12
CA TYR A 310 8.23 -3.82 -28.99
C TYR A 310 7.93 -4.50 -30.33
N GLU A 311 7.29 -5.65 -30.30
CA GLU A 311 6.78 -6.32 -31.49
C GLU A 311 5.27 -6.03 -31.65
N ASP A 312 4.87 -5.49 -32.79
CA ASP A 312 3.46 -5.43 -33.15
C ASP A 312 2.92 -6.83 -33.43
N THR A 313 2.10 -7.34 -32.52
CA THR A 313 1.56 -8.71 -32.60
C THR A 313 0.62 -8.96 -33.76
N ALA A 314 0.10 -7.90 -34.41
CA ALA A 314 -0.75 -8.01 -35.59
C ALA A 314 0.07 -8.23 -36.87
N THR A 315 1.24 -7.63 -36.94
CA THR A 315 2.12 -7.66 -38.12
C THR A 315 3.38 -8.50 -37.91
N SER A 316 3.68 -8.92 -36.67
CA SER A 316 4.92 -9.58 -36.24
C SER A 316 6.18 -8.79 -36.65
N ARG A 317 6.12 -7.47 -36.57
CA ARG A 317 7.23 -6.60 -36.91
C ARG A 317 7.73 -5.83 -35.69
N PRO A 318 9.04 -5.65 -35.54
CA PRO A 318 9.60 -4.73 -34.57
C PRO A 318 9.09 -3.32 -34.81
N GLN A 319 8.73 -2.63 -33.73
CA GLN A 319 8.28 -1.24 -33.71
C GLN A 319 8.97 -0.48 -32.61
N GLU A 320 9.02 0.83 -32.78
CA GLU A 320 9.51 1.77 -31.78
C GLU A 320 8.44 2.81 -31.47
N MET A 321 8.34 3.20 -30.21
CA MET A 321 7.46 4.29 -29.79
C MET A 321 8.20 5.22 -28.83
N ARG A 322 8.14 6.51 -29.08
CA ARG A 322 8.70 7.55 -28.22
C ARG A 322 7.66 8.06 -27.25
N VAL A 323 8.00 8.08 -25.97
CA VAL A 323 7.16 8.63 -24.90
C VAL A 323 8.01 9.50 -23.97
N ASP A 324 7.35 10.37 -23.20
CA ASP A 324 8.01 11.23 -22.21
C ASP A 324 8.09 10.59 -20.83
N LEU A 325 7.17 9.69 -20.52
CA LEU A 325 7.07 9.02 -19.23
C LEU A 325 6.67 7.56 -19.43
N ALA A 326 7.34 6.66 -18.75
CA ALA A 326 7.01 5.24 -18.68
C ALA A 326 6.49 4.89 -17.30
N VAL A 327 5.32 4.25 -17.24
CA VAL A 327 4.69 3.81 -16.00
C VAL A 327 4.64 2.28 -15.95
N LEU A 328 5.35 1.71 -14.99
CA LEU A 328 5.46 0.27 -14.80
C LEU A 328 4.33 -0.24 -13.89
N ALA A 329 3.36 -0.97 -14.45
CA ALA A 329 2.33 -1.65 -13.68
C ALA A 329 2.91 -2.92 -13.03
N THR A 330 3.55 -2.73 -11.88
CA THR A 330 4.27 -3.76 -11.14
C THR A 330 3.35 -4.80 -10.52
N SER A 331 3.86 -6.01 -10.34
CA SER A 331 3.12 -7.11 -9.71
C SER A 331 2.83 -6.82 -8.24
N VAL A 332 1.67 -7.28 -7.79
CA VAL A 332 1.35 -7.39 -6.36
C VAL A 332 2.04 -8.62 -5.80
N VAL A 333 2.79 -8.45 -4.73
CA VAL A 333 3.52 -9.52 -4.04
C VAL A 333 3.21 -9.50 -2.54
N PRO A 334 3.44 -10.59 -1.80
CA PRO A 334 3.33 -10.57 -0.33
C PRO A 334 4.20 -9.47 0.28
N GLY A 335 3.68 -8.82 1.31
CA GLY A 335 4.41 -7.77 2.01
C GLY A 335 5.63 -8.30 2.78
N PRO A 336 6.64 -7.46 3.03
CA PRO A 336 7.76 -7.84 3.88
C PRO A 336 7.24 -8.16 5.30
N GLY A 337 7.66 -9.28 5.87
CA GLY A 337 7.22 -9.76 7.18
C GLY A 337 6.02 -10.71 7.15
N VAL A 338 5.40 -11.00 5.99
CA VAL A 338 4.36 -12.02 5.88
C VAL A 338 4.88 -13.39 6.32
N ALA A 339 6.08 -13.78 5.87
CA ALA A 339 6.70 -15.06 6.27
C ALA A 339 6.93 -15.12 7.79
N THR A 340 7.51 -14.07 8.40
CA THR A 340 7.71 -14.00 9.86
C THR A 340 6.37 -14.05 10.60
N LEU A 341 5.36 -13.35 10.10
CA LEU A 341 4.03 -13.36 10.73
C LEU A 341 3.36 -14.74 10.59
N ALA A 342 3.56 -15.44 9.48
CA ALA A 342 3.09 -16.82 9.29
C ALA A 342 3.71 -17.75 10.34
N GLU A 343 5.02 -17.66 10.58
CA GLU A 343 5.70 -18.42 11.64
C GLU A 343 5.14 -18.09 13.03
N VAL A 344 4.95 -16.80 13.34
CA VAL A 344 4.41 -16.34 14.66
C VAL A 344 2.98 -16.82 14.88
N LEU A 345 2.17 -16.88 13.82
CA LEU A 345 0.77 -17.30 13.88
C LEU A 345 0.59 -18.81 13.64
N ASP A 346 1.65 -19.55 13.32
CA ASP A 346 1.60 -20.97 12.93
C ASP A 346 0.65 -21.18 11.74
N LEU A 347 0.89 -20.44 10.64
CA LEU A 347 0.11 -20.48 9.41
C LEU A 347 0.97 -20.95 8.23
N GLU A 348 0.34 -21.67 7.31
CA GLU A 348 0.97 -22.05 6.05
C GLU A 348 0.84 -20.91 5.01
N LEU A 349 1.82 -20.87 4.11
CA LEU A 349 1.82 -19.99 2.94
C LEU A 349 1.69 -20.84 1.67
N ASP A 350 1.05 -20.29 0.65
CA ASP A 350 0.99 -20.88 -0.69
C ASP A 350 2.36 -20.84 -1.41
N GLU A 351 2.44 -21.45 -2.59
CA GLU A 351 3.65 -21.47 -3.42
C GLU A 351 4.17 -20.07 -3.82
N TYR A 352 3.38 -19.02 -3.63
CA TYR A 352 3.71 -17.62 -3.95
C TYR A 352 3.99 -16.76 -2.72
N GLY A 353 3.86 -17.34 -1.51
CA GLY A 353 4.11 -16.67 -0.25
C GLY A 353 2.92 -15.87 0.30
N PHE A 354 1.71 -16.05 -0.21
CA PHE A 354 0.47 -15.56 0.38
C PHE A 354 -0.04 -16.55 1.43
N PHE A 355 -0.87 -16.08 2.38
CA PHE A 355 -1.47 -16.99 3.35
C PHE A 355 -2.38 -18.02 2.67
N GLU A 356 -2.09 -19.30 2.92
CA GLU A 356 -2.90 -20.42 2.41
C GLU A 356 -4.30 -20.38 2.98
N THR A 357 -5.31 -20.65 2.17
CA THR A 357 -6.71 -20.66 2.57
C THR A 357 -7.48 -21.81 1.96
N ASN A 358 -8.53 -22.24 2.62
CA ASN A 358 -9.42 -23.25 2.08
C ASN A 358 -10.21 -22.67 0.88
N PRO A 359 -10.22 -23.32 -0.31
CA PRO A 359 -10.98 -22.86 -1.46
C PRO A 359 -12.49 -22.70 -1.23
N PHE A 360 -13.07 -23.49 -0.33
CA PHE A 360 -14.51 -23.45 0.01
C PHE A 360 -14.83 -22.50 1.16
N SER A 361 -13.80 -22.10 1.93
CA SER A 361 -13.88 -21.13 3.03
C SER A 361 -12.74 -20.13 2.89
N PRO A 362 -12.80 -19.22 1.90
CA PRO A 362 -11.64 -18.44 1.45
C PRO A 362 -11.12 -17.39 2.43
N THR A 363 -11.72 -17.25 3.60
CA THR A 363 -11.23 -16.42 4.70
C THR A 363 -10.63 -17.24 5.84
N ASP A 364 -10.77 -18.58 5.82
CA ASP A 364 -10.25 -19.46 6.85
C ASP A 364 -8.81 -19.84 6.52
N THR A 365 -7.91 -19.68 7.47
CA THR A 365 -6.50 -20.07 7.35
C THR A 365 -6.31 -21.54 7.75
N THR A 366 -5.07 -21.98 7.77
CA THR A 366 -4.70 -23.35 8.22
C THR A 366 -4.80 -23.53 9.74
N ARG A 367 -5.05 -22.46 10.52
CA ARG A 367 -5.22 -22.48 11.98
C ARG A 367 -6.62 -22.02 12.39
N ASP A 368 -7.30 -22.83 13.17
CA ASP A 368 -8.63 -22.50 13.69
C ASP A 368 -8.63 -21.19 14.49
N GLY A 369 -9.67 -20.38 14.31
CA GLY A 369 -9.82 -19.09 14.97
C GLY A 369 -8.97 -17.96 14.37
N VAL A 370 -8.14 -18.27 13.35
CA VAL A 370 -7.35 -17.29 12.60
C VAL A 370 -7.91 -17.17 11.18
N TYR A 371 -8.24 -15.95 10.79
CA TYR A 371 -8.86 -15.63 9.50
C TYR A 371 -7.98 -14.66 8.71
N THR A 372 -8.12 -14.64 7.40
CA THR A 372 -7.37 -13.72 6.53
C THR A 372 -8.29 -13.06 5.50
N CYS A 373 -7.89 -11.87 5.02
CA CYS A 373 -8.61 -11.14 3.98
C CYS A 373 -7.70 -10.17 3.22
N GLY A 374 -8.14 -9.80 2.01
CA GLY A 374 -7.44 -8.82 1.17
C GLY A 374 -6.16 -9.37 0.53
N CYS A 375 -5.25 -8.47 0.21
CA CYS A 375 -4.09 -8.77 -0.62
C CYS A 375 -3.02 -9.65 0.04
N CYS A 376 -3.06 -9.86 1.35
CA CYS A 376 -2.15 -10.82 2.01
C CYS A 376 -2.55 -12.30 1.76
N ARG A 377 -3.77 -12.54 1.31
CA ARG A 377 -4.28 -13.83 0.88
C ARG A 377 -4.02 -14.10 -0.61
N ALA A 378 -4.27 -13.12 -1.45
CA ALA A 378 -4.06 -13.16 -2.91
C ALA A 378 -4.24 -11.75 -3.49
N PRO A 379 -3.71 -11.45 -4.68
CA PRO A 379 -3.96 -10.18 -5.34
C PRO A 379 -5.47 -9.96 -5.60
N VAL A 380 -6.04 -8.93 -4.98
CA VAL A 380 -7.47 -8.56 -5.10
C VAL A 380 -7.63 -7.05 -5.20
N ASP A 381 -8.75 -6.61 -5.76
CA ASP A 381 -9.12 -5.19 -5.78
C ASP A 381 -9.75 -4.73 -4.44
N ILE A 382 -9.95 -3.42 -4.29
CA ILE A 382 -10.51 -2.83 -3.07
C ILE A 382 -11.91 -3.37 -2.75
N PRO A 383 -12.88 -3.43 -3.70
CA PRO A 383 -14.19 -4.04 -3.45
C PRO A 383 -14.13 -5.48 -2.98
N GLN A 384 -13.26 -6.29 -3.58
CA GLN A 384 -13.06 -7.69 -3.17
C GLN A 384 -12.42 -7.77 -1.77
N ALA A 385 -11.42 -6.93 -1.48
CA ALA A 385 -10.79 -6.86 -0.16
C ALA A 385 -11.81 -6.51 0.94
N VAL A 386 -12.70 -5.52 0.69
CA VAL A 386 -13.77 -5.15 1.63
C VAL A 386 -14.77 -6.29 1.82
N THR A 387 -15.14 -6.99 0.75
CA THR A 387 -16.04 -8.16 0.83
C THR A 387 -15.41 -9.28 1.66
N GLN A 388 -14.13 -9.59 1.43
CA GLN A 388 -13.40 -10.59 2.21
C GLN A 388 -13.25 -10.18 3.67
N ALA A 389 -12.96 -8.90 3.95
CA ALA A 389 -12.87 -8.37 5.31
C ALA A 389 -14.20 -8.53 6.06
N SER A 390 -15.33 -8.24 5.40
CA SER A 390 -16.66 -8.47 5.96
C SER A 390 -16.93 -9.95 6.25
N GLY A 391 -16.50 -10.83 5.34
CA GLY A 391 -16.59 -12.29 5.53
C GLY A 391 -15.74 -12.78 6.71
N ALA A 392 -14.47 -12.37 6.77
CA ALA A 392 -13.57 -12.71 7.86
C ALA A 392 -14.08 -12.20 9.22
N ALA A 393 -14.59 -10.97 9.28
CA ALA A 393 -15.18 -10.41 10.49
C ALA A 393 -16.43 -11.18 10.93
N ALA A 394 -17.29 -11.57 10.00
CA ALA A 394 -18.48 -12.39 10.30
C ALA A 394 -18.10 -13.78 10.84
N ARG A 395 -17.08 -14.43 10.24
CA ARG A 395 -16.52 -15.70 10.72
C ARG A 395 -15.95 -15.57 12.13
N ALA A 396 -15.09 -14.57 12.36
CA ALA A 396 -14.50 -14.31 13.67
C ALA A 396 -15.56 -14.04 14.76
N ALA A 397 -16.57 -13.22 14.44
CA ALA A 397 -17.65 -12.91 15.38
C ALA A 397 -18.51 -14.14 15.71
N GLN A 398 -18.78 -15.00 14.75
CA GLN A 398 -19.58 -16.22 14.92
C GLN A 398 -18.85 -17.21 15.84
N TYR A 399 -17.56 -17.41 15.60
CA TYR A 399 -16.71 -18.27 16.40
C TYR A 399 -16.69 -17.85 17.88
N VAL A 400 -16.43 -16.58 18.15
CA VAL A 400 -16.42 -16.02 19.53
C VAL A 400 -17.78 -16.16 20.20
N THR A 401 -18.88 -15.97 19.46
CA THR A 401 -20.24 -16.08 19.99
C THR A 401 -20.60 -17.55 20.34
N GLU A 402 -20.23 -18.50 19.51
CA GLU A 402 -20.46 -19.94 19.74
C GLU A 402 -19.70 -20.44 20.96
N THR A 403 -18.43 -20.08 21.11
CA THR A 403 -17.61 -20.44 22.27
C THR A 403 -18.20 -19.91 23.58
N LEU A 404 -18.67 -18.66 23.58
CA LEU A 404 -19.34 -18.07 24.75
C LEU A 404 -20.66 -18.78 25.09
N ARG A 405 -21.45 -19.23 24.11
CA ARG A 405 -22.70 -19.99 24.35
C ARG A 405 -22.43 -21.36 24.94
N VAL A 406 -21.43 -22.08 24.44
CA VAL A 406 -21.06 -23.40 24.96
C VAL A 406 -20.60 -23.30 26.42
N SER A 407 -19.76 -22.33 26.77
CA SER A 407 -19.33 -22.12 28.15
C SER A 407 -20.50 -21.77 29.10
N THR A 408 -21.48 -21.00 28.61
CA THR A 408 -22.67 -20.65 29.41
C THR A 408 -23.57 -21.86 29.66
N VAL A 409 -23.70 -22.77 28.70
CA VAL A 409 -24.48 -24.02 28.86
C VAL A 409 -23.81 -25.00 29.82
N GLN A 410 -22.48 -25.11 29.76
CA GLN A 410 -21.74 -25.98 30.70
C GLN A 410 -21.76 -25.45 32.15
N ALA A 411 -21.92 -24.16 32.35
CA ALA A 411 -22.09 -23.57 33.70
C ALA A 411 -23.51 -23.74 34.28
N ALA A 412 -24.48 -24.19 33.47
CA ALA A 412 -25.87 -24.37 33.88
C ALA A 412 -26.22 -25.86 34.22
N VAL A 413 -25.23 -26.77 34.13
CA VAL A 413 -25.33 -28.17 34.53
C VAL A 413 -24.45 -28.41 35.77
#